data_c23b1661c22023b4c8c1ddfa295326a2
#
_entry.id   c23b1661c22023b4c8c1ddfa295326a2
#
_cell.length_a   1.000
_cell.length_b   1.000
_cell.length_c   1.000
_cell.angle_alpha   90.00
_cell.angle_beta   90.00
_cell.angle_gamma   90.00
#
_symmetry.space_group_name_H-M   'P 1'
#
loop_
_entity.id
_entity.type
_entity.pdbx_description
1 polymer ?
#
loop_
_entity_poly.entity_id
_entity_poly.type
_entity_poly.pdbx_seq_one_letter_code
_entity_poly.pdbx_strand_id
1 'polypeptide(L)'
;MVKKIGILYGMENTFPHAFVERVNKKNVKGIVAEAVQIGSVRQAFPTDYAVIIDRISQDVPFYRAYLKNAALMGAAVINNPFWWSADEKFFNNCLAETLGVPVPKTVLLPSKKRPTDTTELSFRNLKFPMDWHDMFDYVGFPAYMKPHSGGGWKSVYRVTDPQDLWNKHEETGQLVMMLQEEIVFEDYFRCYCIGQKEVRIMPYEPRNPHHLRYATTMKTTGPAAEKLLATIHDYVLRLNKALGYDFNTVEFAVRDGVPIAIDFCNPAPDADVYSIGQENFEWVVEAAANLAIERAQMQDPNKNNLTWGTFVQNSVRNLPITHVAEEVPAVSSETPAPKARKSSRKKSGGTNEAS
;
A
#
# COMPACT_ATOMS: atom_id res chain seq x y z
N MET A 1 -21.99 -19.22 -18.76
CA MET A 1 -22.30 -18.34 -17.60
C MET A 1 -21.72 -16.97 -17.92
N VAL A 2 -22.46 -15.88 -17.67
CA VAL A 2 -21.97 -14.52 -17.89
C VAL A 2 -21.05 -14.15 -16.72
N LYS A 3 -19.84 -13.63 -17.03
CA LYS A 3 -18.90 -13.08 -16.04
C LYS A 3 -19.11 -11.59 -15.92
N LYS A 4 -19.32 -11.11 -14.70
CA LYS A 4 -19.52 -9.70 -14.41
C LYS A 4 -18.20 -9.04 -14.01
N ILE A 5 -17.92 -7.88 -14.57
CA ILE A 5 -16.86 -6.96 -14.14
C ILE A 5 -17.52 -5.83 -13.39
N GLY A 6 -17.18 -5.69 -12.12
CA GLY A 6 -17.67 -4.61 -11.26
C GLY A 6 -16.66 -3.48 -11.14
N ILE A 7 -17.11 -2.24 -11.08
CA ILE A 7 -16.31 -1.11 -10.61
C ILE A 7 -16.88 -0.57 -9.31
N LEU A 8 -16.05 -0.53 -8.28
CA LEU A 8 -16.38 -0.02 -6.95
C LEU A 8 -15.76 1.36 -6.78
N TYR A 9 -16.57 2.40 -6.73
CA TYR A 9 -16.12 3.79 -6.74
C TYR A 9 -16.94 4.69 -5.81
N GLY A 10 -16.39 5.86 -5.51
CA GLY A 10 -17.02 6.88 -4.67
C GLY A 10 -17.45 8.10 -5.48
N MET A 11 -16.76 9.22 -5.25
CA MET A 11 -17.14 10.53 -5.85
C MET A 11 -16.65 10.75 -7.28
N GLU A 12 -15.97 9.79 -7.89
CA GLU A 12 -15.52 9.88 -9.28
C GLU A 12 -16.71 9.89 -10.26
N ASN A 13 -16.71 10.85 -11.18
CA ASN A 13 -17.83 11.06 -12.10
C ASN A 13 -17.53 10.73 -13.56
N THR A 14 -16.26 10.55 -13.95
CA THR A 14 -15.88 10.39 -15.37
C THR A 14 -15.37 8.99 -15.65
N PHE A 15 -14.29 8.57 -15.02
CA PHE A 15 -13.65 7.29 -15.29
C PHE A 15 -14.56 6.08 -15.07
N PRO A 16 -15.32 5.94 -13.96
CA PRO A 16 -16.13 4.74 -13.73
C PRO A 16 -17.17 4.49 -14.82
N HIS A 17 -17.84 5.55 -15.27
CA HIS A 17 -18.86 5.45 -16.33
C HIS A 17 -18.24 5.11 -17.69
N ALA A 18 -17.16 5.80 -18.04
CA ALA A 18 -16.44 5.54 -19.29
C ALA A 18 -15.84 4.13 -19.33
N PHE A 19 -15.35 3.62 -18.20
CA PHE A 19 -14.85 2.26 -18.07
C PHE A 19 -15.96 1.22 -18.35
N VAL A 20 -17.11 1.36 -17.68
CA VAL A 20 -18.25 0.44 -17.87
C VAL A 20 -18.71 0.46 -19.33
N GLU A 21 -18.88 1.64 -19.90
CA GLU A 21 -19.25 1.80 -21.30
C GLU A 21 -18.23 1.16 -22.24
N ARG A 22 -16.92 1.38 -22.00
CA ARG A 22 -15.85 0.86 -22.84
C ARG A 22 -15.81 -0.68 -22.81
N VAL A 23 -15.92 -1.31 -21.63
CA VAL A 23 -15.97 -2.77 -21.51
C VAL A 23 -17.18 -3.32 -22.28
N ASN A 24 -18.36 -2.75 -22.08
CA ASN A 24 -19.58 -3.22 -22.72
C ASN A 24 -19.56 -2.99 -24.24
N LYS A 25 -19.00 -1.88 -24.72
CA LYS A 25 -18.85 -1.56 -26.15
C LYS A 25 -17.91 -2.55 -26.87
N LYS A 26 -16.93 -3.13 -26.19
CA LYS A 26 -16.07 -4.18 -26.76
C LYS A 26 -16.81 -5.47 -27.06
N ASN A 27 -18.02 -5.64 -26.54
CA ASN A 27 -18.96 -6.72 -26.81
C ASN A 27 -18.31 -8.12 -26.73
N VAL A 28 -17.46 -8.36 -25.72
CA VAL A 28 -16.80 -9.65 -25.53
C VAL A 28 -17.84 -10.66 -25.04
N LYS A 29 -17.99 -11.75 -25.77
CA LYS A 29 -19.01 -12.78 -25.49
C LYS A 29 -18.91 -13.29 -24.05
N GLY A 30 -20.02 -13.17 -23.31
CA GLY A 30 -20.12 -13.66 -21.93
C GLY A 30 -19.46 -12.78 -20.88
N ILE A 31 -19.10 -11.53 -21.22
CA ILE A 31 -18.57 -10.53 -20.28
C ILE A 31 -19.44 -9.26 -20.31
N VAL A 32 -19.79 -8.75 -19.14
CA VAL A 32 -20.51 -7.48 -18.95
C VAL A 32 -19.89 -6.70 -17.81
N ALA A 33 -19.96 -5.37 -17.88
CA ALA A 33 -19.49 -4.48 -16.81
C ALA A 33 -20.63 -3.66 -16.22
N GLU A 34 -20.58 -3.42 -14.92
CA GLU A 34 -21.53 -2.60 -14.17
C GLU A 34 -20.90 -1.97 -12.93
N ALA A 35 -21.57 -1.00 -12.31
CA ALA A 35 -21.22 -0.53 -10.98
C ALA A 35 -21.49 -1.64 -9.95
N VAL A 36 -20.56 -1.81 -9.00
CA VAL A 36 -20.71 -2.81 -7.95
C VAL A 36 -21.90 -2.48 -7.05
N GLN A 37 -22.76 -3.46 -6.82
CA GLN A 37 -23.83 -3.39 -5.85
C GLN A 37 -23.53 -4.36 -4.70
N ILE A 38 -23.47 -3.84 -3.47
CA ILE A 38 -23.16 -4.61 -2.27
C ILE A 38 -24.39 -4.61 -1.37
N GLY A 39 -24.95 -5.78 -1.16
CA GLY A 39 -26.02 -6.01 -0.16
C GLY A 39 -25.43 -6.49 1.17
N SER A 40 -26.00 -7.55 1.73
CA SER A 40 -25.45 -8.18 2.92
C SER A 40 -24.16 -8.96 2.61
N VAL A 41 -23.12 -8.73 3.40
CA VAL A 41 -21.84 -9.44 3.27
C VAL A 41 -21.76 -10.54 4.32
N ARG A 42 -21.71 -11.80 3.87
CA ARG A 42 -21.52 -12.97 4.74
C ARG A 42 -20.12 -13.54 4.54
N GLN A 43 -19.51 -14.01 5.62
CA GLN A 43 -18.17 -14.62 5.57
C GLN A 43 -18.15 -15.83 4.63
N ALA A 44 -17.08 -15.97 3.86
CA ALA A 44 -16.89 -17.06 2.90
C ALA A 44 -18.02 -17.23 1.87
N PHE A 45 -18.78 -16.16 1.61
CA PHE A 45 -19.82 -16.16 0.60
C PHE A 45 -19.31 -15.51 -0.69
N PRO A 46 -19.48 -16.14 -1.86
CA PRO A 46 -18.96 -15.59 -3.13
C PRO A 46 -19.69 -14.31 -3.52
N THR A 47 -19.02 -13.50 -4.30
CA THR A 47 -19.60 -12.35 -5.01
C THR A 47 -20.05 -12.75 -6.40
N ASP A 48 -20.96 -11.98 -7.00
CA ASP A 48 -21.42 -12.17 -8.38
C ASP A 48 -20.39 -11.69 -9.43
N TYR A 49 -19.32 -11.05 -8.97
CA TYR A 49 -18.31 -10.44 -9.85
C TYR A 49 -17.11 -11.37 -10.04
N ALA A 50 -16.72 -11.57 -11.30
CA ALA A 50 -15.48 -12.24 -11.67
C ALA A 50 -14.25 -11.33 -11.46
N VAL A 51 -14.45 -10.01 -11.70
CA VAL A 51 -13.42 -8.97 -11.53
C VAL A 51 -14.06 -7.78 -10.81
N ILE A 52 -13.32 -7.15 -9.91
CA ILE A 52 -13.71 -5.89 -9.29
C ILE A 52 -12.55 -4.89 -9.41
N ILE A 53 -12.81 -3.74 -10.06
CA ILE A 53 -11.91 -2.59 -10.04
C ILE A 53 -12.23 -1.78 -8.79
N ASP A 54 -11.26 -1.64 -7.90
CA ASP A 54 -11.37 -0.87 -6.65
C ASP A 54 -10.85 0.54 -6.82
N ARG A 55 -11.72 1.52 -6.54
CA ARG A 55 -11.41 2.95 -6.63
C ARG A 55 -11.69 3.72 -5.34
N ILE A 56 -12.04 3.03 -4.23
CA ILE A 56 -12.53 3.72 -3.02
C ILE A 56 -12.18 3.02 -1.71
N SER A 57 -11.74 1.77 -1.70
CA SER A 57 -11.57 1.03 -0.44
C SER A 57 -10.45 1.58 0.44
N GLN A 58 -9.55 2.40 -0.10
CA GLN A 58 -8.57 3.15 0.69
C GLN A 58 -9.24 4.09 1.72
N ASP A 59 -10.42 4.61 1.40
CA ASP A 59 -11.17 5.54 2.25
C ASP A 59 -12.29 4.85 3.05
N VAL A 60 -12.74 3.66 2.61
CA VAL A 60 -13.90 2.96 3.18
C VAL A 60 -13.54 1.55 3.64
N PRO A 61 -13.17 1.35 4.92
CA PRO A 61 -12.76 0.04 5.44
C PRO A 61 -13.77 -1.09 5.23
N PHE A 62 -15.08 -0.79 5.22
CA PHE A 62 -16.12 -1.78 4.91
C PHE A 62 -15.94 -2.39 3.52
N TYR A 63 -15.65 -1.57 2.51
CA TYR A 63 -15.40 -2.05 1.15
C TYR A 63 -14.14 -2.90 1.07
N ARG A 64 -13.09 -2.55 1.81
CA ARG A 64 -11.88 -3.37 1.86
C ARG A 64 -12.12 -4.75 2.47
N ALA A 65 -12.91 -4.81 3.53
CA ALA A 65 -13.28 -6.09 4.14
C ALA A 65 -14.07 -6.97 3.15
N TYR A 66 -15.01 -6.38 2.41
CA TYR A 66 -15.73 -7.05 1.32
C TYR A 66 -14.79 -7.55 0.23
N LEU A 67 -13.88 -6.70 -0.25
CA LEU A 67 -12.95 -7.05 -1.33
C LEU A 67 -11.99 -8.18 -0.95
N LYS A 68 -11.53 -8.24 0.30
CA LYS A 68 -10.73 -9.35 0.80
C LYS A 68 -11.49 -10.68 0.76
N ASN A 69 -12.76 -10.66 1.17
CA ASN A 69 -13.61 -11.85 1.04
C ASN A 69 -13.85 -12.20 -0.44
N ALA A 70 -14.14 -11.23 -1.30
CA ALA A 70 -14.33 -11.45 -2.73
C ALA A 70 -13.08 -12.09 -3.38
N ALA A 71 -11.88 -11.61 -3.06
CA ALA A 71 -10.62 -12.18 -3.56
C ALA A 71 -10.40 -13.62 -3.08
N LEU A 72 -10.69 -13.90 -1.80
CA LEU A 72 -10.64 -15.25 -1.25
C LEU A 72 -11.60 -16.20 -1.98
N MET A 73 -12.78 -15.71 -2.35
CA MET A 73 -13.84 -16.44 -3.03
C MET A 73 -13.69 -16.45 -4.56
N GLY A 74 -12.55 -16.00 -5.10
CA GLY A 74 -12.18 -16.18 -6.50
C GLY A 74 -12.35 -14.97 -7.41
N ALA A 75 -12.84 -13.83 -6.91
CA ALA A 75 -12.87 -12.59 -7.71
C ALA A 75 -11.47 -12.01 -7.89
N ALA A 76 -11.14 -11.55 -9.10
CA ALA A 76 -9.94 -10.77 -9.35
C ALA A 76 -10.15 -9.33 -8.89
N VAL A 77 -9.53 -8.92 -7.79
CA VAL A 77 -9.62 -7.56 -7.28
C VAL A 77 -8.41 -6.73 -7.74
N ILE A 78 -8.65 -5.62 -8.40
CA ILE A 78 -7.66 -4.67 -8.93
C ILE A 78 -7.86 -3.31 -8.22
N ASN A 79 -6.92 -2.83 -7.41
CA ASN A 79 -5.72 -3.50 -6.95
C ASN A 79 -6.01 -4.51 -5.83
N ASN A 80 -4.95 -5.27 -5.51
CA ASN A 80 -4.99 -6.29 -4.48
C ASN A 80 -5.34 -5.71 -3.10
N PRO A 81 -6.43 -6.14 -2.44
CA PRO A 81 -6.89 -5.55 -1.19
C PRO A 81 -6.04 -5.91 0.04
N PHE A 82 -5.07 -6.82 -0.10
CA PHE A 82 -4.18 -7.24 0.99
C PHE A 82 -2.88 -6.42 1.06
N TRP A 83 -2.50 -5.75 -0.02
CA TRP A 83 -1.29 -4.92 -0.11
C TRP A 83 -1.45 -3.51 0.45
N TRP A 84 -2.33 -3.35 1.42
CA TRP A 84 -2.56 -2.04 1.99
C TRP A 84 -1.32 -1.48 2.71
N SER A 85 -0.48 -2.35 3.26
CA SER A 85 0.81 -1.99 3.83
C SER A 85 1.81 -1.47 2.79
N ALA A 86 1.59 -1.72 1.51
CA ALA A 86 2.40 -1.13 0.45
C ALA A 86 2.20 0.39 0.29
N ASP A 87 1.19 0.98 0.94
CA ASP A 87 1.05 2.43 1.05
C ASP A 87 2.02 3.07 2.05
N GLU A 88 2.79 2.29 2.79
CA GLU A 88 3.80 2.80 3.71
C GLU A 88 5.00 3.34 2.92
N LYS A 89 5.06 4.66 2.81
CA LYS A 89 6.04 5.37 1.99
C LYS A 89 7.48 5.07 2.38
N PHE A 90 7.77 4.85 3.66
CA PHE A 90 9.12 4.53 4.11
C PHE A 90 9.56 3.15 3.62
N PHE A 91 8.71 2.13 3.79
CA PHE A 91 8.98 0.79 3.26
C PHE A 91 9.14 0.82 1.73
N ASN A 92 8.29 1.58 1.04
CA ASN A 92 8.33 1.69 -0.41
C ASN A 92 9.66 2.29 -0.90
N ASN A 93 10.18 3.31 -0.20
CA ASN A 93 11.49 3.87 -0.52
C ASN A 93 12.61 2.84 -0.32
N CYS A 94 12.61 2.10 0.79
CA CYS A 94 13.57 1.02 1.04
C CYS A 94 13.53 -0.06 -0.06
N LEU A 95 12.33 -0.46 -0.47
CA LEU A 95 12.14 -1.44 -1.54
C LEU A 95 12.65 -0.90 -2.89
N ALA A 96 12.30 0.34 -3.24
CA ALA A 96 12.73 0.97 -4.49
C ALA A 96 14.26 1.05 -4.57
N GLU A 97 14.94 1.47 -3.51
CA GLU A 97 16.39 1.50 -3.42
C GLU A 97 17.00 0.09 -3.60
N THR A 98 16.43 -0.91 -2.93
CA THR A 98 16.84 -2.32 -3.09
C THR A 98 16.68 -2.82 -4.53
N LEU A 99 15.68 -2.32 -5.25
CA LEU A 99 15.43 -2.64 -6.66
C LEU A 99 16.33 -1.83 -7.62
N GLY A 100 17.18 -0.95 -7.12
CA GLY A 100 18.02 -0.07 -7.91
C GLY A 100 17.26 1.07 -8.61
N VAL A 101 16.12 1.47 -8.04
CA VAL A 101 15.37 2.65 -8.46
C VAL A 101 15.72 3.80 -7.52
N PRO A 102 16.28 4.90 -8.01
CA PRO A 102 16.64 6.05 -7.17
C PRO A 102 15.41 6.64 -6.45
N VAL A 103 15.58 6.94 -5.18
CA VAL A 103 14.59 7.62 -4.32
C VAL A 103 15.30 8.74 -3.54
N PRO A 104 14.58 9.76 -3.06
CA PRO A 104 15.16 10.78 -2.21
C PRO A 104 15.67 10.19 -0.89
N LYS A 105 16.74 10.71 -0.35
CA LYS A 105 17.22 10.36 0.99
C LYS A 105 16.08 10.56 2.00
N THR A 106 15.83 9.57 2.82
CA THR A 106 14.67 9.56 3.70
C THR A 106 15.02 8.94 5.06
N VAL A 107 14.59 9.59 6.14
CA VAL A 107 14.66 9.04 7.50
C VAL A 107 13.27 8.97 8.12
N LEU A 108 13.07 7.98 9.01
CA LEU A 108 11.82 7.81 9.74
C LEU A 108 11.89 8.57 11.05
N LEU A 109 10.85 9.36 11.36
CA LEU A 109 10.74 10.13 12.59
C LEU A 109 9.65 9.51 13.48
N PRO A 110 9.92 9.30 14.78
CA PRO A 110 8.90 8.84 15.69
C PRO A 110 7.78 9.87 15.82
N SER A 111 6.60 9.44 16.22
CA SER A 111 5.49 10.34 16.51
C SER A 111 5.85 11.32 17.65
N LYS A 112 5.42 12.58 17.53
CA LYS A 112 5.66 13.59 18.57
C LYS A 112 4.93 13.26 19.86
N LYS A 113 3.69 12.79 19.77
CA LYS A 113 2.89 12.32 20.91
C LYS A 113 2.82 10.79 20.88
N ARG A 114 2.88 10.19 22.05
CA ARG A 114 2.70 8.75 22.17
C ARG A 114 1.32 8.32 21.63
N PRO A 115 1.24 7.20 20.90
CA PRO A 115 -0.04 6.61 20.52
C PRO A 115 -0.93 6.36 21.74
N THR A 116 -2.24 6.44 21.55
CA THR A 116 -3.22 6.10 22.57
C THR A 116 -2.94 4.70 23.14
N ASP A 117 -3.21 4.50 24.42
CA ASP A 117 -3.00 3.22 25.13
C ASP A 117 -1.54 2.73 25.21
N THR A 118 -0.57 3.63 25.03
CA THR A 118 0.86 3.36 25.23
C THR A 118 1.45 4.13 26.41
N THR A 119 2.53 3.63 26.98
CA THR A 119 3.29 4.26 28.07
C THR A 119 4.75 4.44 27.67
N GLU A 120 5.56 5.06 28.51
CA GLU A 120 7.02 5.13 28.29
C GLU A 120 7.66 3.77 28.14
N LEU A 121 7.13 2.78 28.83
CA LEU A 121 7.63 1.40 28.74
C LEU A 121 7.42 0.79 27.34
N SER A 122 6.46 1.28 26.58
CA SER A 122 6.24 0.85 25.19
C SER A 122 7.38 1.28 24.26
N PHE A 123 8.18 2.29 24.66
CA PHE A 123 9.27 2.87 23.87
C PHE A 123 10.67 2.51 24.38
N ARG A 124 10.78 1.51 25.27
CA ARG A 124 12.06 1.11 25.85
C ARG A 124 13.12 0.67 24.82
N ASN A 125 12.71 0.36 23.61
CA ASN A 125 13.60 -0.03 22.52
C ASN A 125 14.06 1.17 21.67
N LEU A 126 13.46 2.34 21.87
CA LEU A 126 13.86 3.56 21.18
C LEU A 126 14.98 4.24 21.98
N LYS A 127 16.10 4.46 21.30
CA LYS A 127 17.26 5.13 21.89
C LYS A 127 16.99 6.61 22.05
N PHE A 128 17.15 7.17 23.24
CA PHE A 128 17.06 8.59 23.53
C PHE A 128 18.35 9.14 24.16
N PRO A 129 18.77 10.36 23.80
CA PRO A 129 18.25 11.14 22.68
C PRO A 129 18.55 10.46 21.35
N MET A 130 17.68 10.68 20.35
CA MET A 130 17.95 10.28 18.97
C MET A 130 19.10 11.12 18.39
N ASP A 131 19.84 10.56 17.47
CA ASP A 131 20.88 11.30 16.76
C ASP A 131 20.27 12.15 15.62
N TRP A 132 19.72 13.28 16.02
CA TRP A 132 19.10 14.21 15.10
C TRP A 132 20.10 14.85 14.14
N HIS A 133 21.34 14.98 14.57
CA HIS A 133 22.39 15.56 13.75
C HIS A 133 22.70 14.67 12.55
N ASP A 134 22.91 13.39 12.80
CA ASP A 134 23.12 12.40 11.74
C ASP A 134 21.94 12.38 10.74
N MET A 135 20.70 12.41 11.25
CA MET A 135 19.51 12.44 10.37
C MET A 135 19.44 13.70 9.50
N PHE A 136 19.78 14.87 10.06
CA PHE A 136 19.75 16.13 9.33
C PHE A 136 20.91 16.23 8.32
N ASP A 137 22.08 15.75 8.67
CA ASP A 137 23.23 15.69 7.76
C ASP A 137 22.98 14.73 6.60
N TYR A 138 22.31 13.61 6.86
CA TYR A 138 21.96 12.64 5.83
C TYR A 138 20.94 13.18 4.82
N VAL A 139 19.85 13.81 5.29
CA VAL A 139 18.76 14.30 4.43
C VAL A 139 19.07 15.67 3.85
N GLY A 140 19.61 16.58 4.65
CA GLY A 140 19.80 17.99 4.31
C GLY A 140 18.53 18.82 4.39
N PHE A 141 18.68 20.14 4.21
CA PHE A 141 17.59 21.11 4.13
C PHE A 141 17.77 22.00 2.89
N PRO A 142 16.67 22.47 2.30
CA PRO A 142 15.27 22.20 2.67
C PRO A 142 14.85 20.75 2.39
N ALA A 143 13.83 20.29 3.12
CA ALA A 143 13.32 18.93 3.06
C ALA A 143 11.79 18.90 3.18
N TYR A 144 11.19 17.76 2.91
CA TYR A 144 9.75 17.51 3.16
C TYR A 144 9.57 16.59 4.35
N MET A 145 8.80 17.04 5.33
CA MET A 145 8.28 16.20 6.39
C MET A 145 6.85 15.76 6.05
N LYS A 146 6.60 14.46 5.99
CA LYS A 146 5.31 13.90 5.60
C LYS A 146 5.01 12.60 6.37
N PRO A 147 3.73 12.22 6.55
CA PRO A 147 3.39 10.94 7.15
C PRO A 147 3.99 9.77 6.36
N HIS A 148 4.43 8.71 7.06
CA HIS A 148 4.94 7.50 6.43
C HIS A 148 3.85 6.72 5.69
N SER A 149 2.57 6.97 6.01
CA SER A 149 1.40 6.35 5.39
C SER A 149 0.35 7.38 5.02
N GLY A 150 -0.56 7.03 4.12
CA GLY A 150 -1.62 7.91 3.63
C GLY A 150 -1.22 8.74 2.41
N GLY A 151 -2.13 9.62 1.95
CA GLY A 151 -1.98 10.41 0.74
C GLY A 151 -2.76 11.73 0.76
N GLY A 152 -2.96 12.34 -0.41
CA GLY A 152 -3.78 13.56 -0.55
C GLY A 152 -3.13 14.83 0.03
N TRP A 153 -1.81 14.91 0.13
CA TRP A 153 -1.06 16.05 0.67
C TRP A 153 -1.38 16.40 2.13
N LYS A 154 -2.05 15.52 2.87
CA LYS A 154 -2.39 15.75 4.28
C LYS A 154 -1.14 15.69 5.13
N SER A 155 -0.94 16.69 5.99
CA SER A 155 0.20 16.80 6.91
C SER A 155 1.57 16.72 6.23
N VAL A 156 1.68 17.27 5.01
CA VAL A 156 2.94 17.41 4.26
C VAL A 156 3.47 18.82 4.47
N TYR A 157 4.69 18.92 4.99
CA TYR A 157 5.33 20.20 5.35
C TYR A 157 6.68 20.31 4.63
N ARG A 158 6.90 21.39 3.90
CA ARG A 158 8.24 21.78 3.49
C ARG A 158 8.93 22.45 4.68
N VAL A 159 10.07 21.93 5.09
CA VAL A 159 10.88 22.42 6.22
C VAL A 159 12.20 22.96 5.73
N THR A 160 12.59 24.14 6.23
CA THR A 160 13.77 24.88 5.74
C THR A 160 15.00 24.69 6.60
N ASP A 161 14.82 24.34 7.85
CA ASP A 161 15.86 24.16 8.85
C ASP A 161 15.36 23.33 10.04
N PRO A 162 16.23 22.93 10.98
CA PRO A 162 15.85 22.15 12.15
C PRO A 162 14.79 22.83 13.02
N GLN A 163 14.81 24.15 13.20
CA GLN A 163 13.84 24.84 14.03
C GLN A 163 12.44 24.82 13.41
N ASP A 164 12.36 25.02 12.10
CA ASP A 164 11.12 24.93 11.33
C ASP A 164 10.56 23.50 11.39
N LEU A 165 11.42 22.46 11.30
CA LEU A 165 11.03 21.08 11.50
C LEU A 165 10.42 20.86 12.90
N TRP A 166 11.07 21.32 13.95
CA TRP A 166 10.56 21.15 15.32
C TRP A 166 9.19 21.78 15.49
N ASN A 167 9.00 23.00 14.99
CA ASN A 167 7.74 23.71 15.07
C ASN A 167 6.60 22.93 14.39
N LYS A 168 6.85 22.42 13.18
CA LYS A 168 5.84 21.66 12.41
C LYS A 168 5.62 20.26 12.96
N HIS A 169 6.65 19.63 13.52
CA HIS A 169 6.52 18.32 14.14
C HIS A 169 5.63 18.34 15.40
N GLU A 170 5.57 19.46 16.13
CA GLU A 170 4.61 19.62 17.24
C GLU A 170 3.15 19.42 16.79
N GLU A 171 2.82 19.80 15.56
CA GLU A 171 1.47 19.73 15.01
C GLU A 171 1.08 18.32 14.56
N THR A 172 2.05 17.41 14.36
CA THR A 172 1.81 16.07 13.77
C THR A 172 1.17 15.09 14.75
N GLY A 173 1.20 15.38 16.05
CA GLY A 173 0.53 14.56 17.08
C GLY A 173 1.06 13.13 17.11
N GLN A 174 0.18 12.16 16.88
CA GLN A 174 0.51 10.73 16.90
C GLN A 174 0.96 10.16 15.54
N LEU A 175 1.07 11.01 14.52
CA LEU A 175 1.54 10.55 13.21
C LEU A 175 3.03 10.20 13.27
N VAL A 176 3.36 9.04 12.75
CA VAL A 176 4.75 8.70 12.42
C VAL A 176 5.09 9.42 11.14
N MET A 177 6.15 10.22 11.19
CA MET A 177 6.56 11.06 10.07
C MET A 177 7.83 10.51 9.42
N MET A 178 8.11 10.96 8.23
CA MET A 178 9.40 10.81 7.58
C MET A 178 9.91 12.18 7.14
N LEU A 179 11.21 12.38 7.23
CA LEU A 179 11.90 13.53 6.65
C LEU A 179 12.57 13.05 5.37
N GLN A 180 12.30 13.73 4.27
CA GLN A 180 12.74 13.36 2.94
C GLN A 180 13.39 14.55 2.23
N GLU A 181 14.52 14.31 1.58
CA GLU A 181 15.24 15.28 0.75
C GLU A 181 14.32 15.97 -0.25
N GLU A 182 14.41 17.29 -0.36
CA GLU A 182 13.74 18.03 -1.45
C GLU A 182 14.53 17.85 -2.75
N ILE A 183 13.88 17.31 -3.77
CA ILE A 183 14.48 17.18 -5.09
C ILE A 183 14.18 18.42 -5.93
N VAL A 184 15.21 19.20 -6.21
CA VAL A 184 15.13 20.24 -7.24
C VAL A 184 15.22 19.54 -8.61
N PHE A 185 14.24 19.74 -9.47
CA PHE A 185 14.10 18.99 -10.70
C PHE A 185 14.01 19.89 -11.95
N GLU A 186 14.49 19.37 -13.07
CA GLU A 186 14.35 19.96 -14.40
C GLU A 186 13.03 19.52 -15.06
N ASP A 187 12.77 18.22 -15.04
CA ASP A 187 11.55 17.58 -15.53
C ASP A 187 10.87 16.79 -14.42
N TYR A 188 9.56 16.64 -14.55
CA TYR A 188 8.77 15.80 -13.64
C TYR A 188 7.74 15.02 -14.45
N PHE A 189 7.55 13.76 -14.08
CA PHE A 189 6.64 12.86 -14.78
C PHE A 189 5.71 12.17 -13.80
N ARG A 190 4.47 11.94 -14.27
CA ARG A 190 3.55 11.02 -13.63
C ARG A 190 3.21 9.92 -14.62
N CYS A 191 3.42 8.66 -14.22
CA CYS A 191 3.38 7.54 -15.13
C CYS A 191 2.33 6.54 -14.68
N TYR A 192 1.30 6.29 -15.51
CA TYR A 192 0.42 5.15 -15.27
C TYR A 192 1.15 3.84 -15.54
N CYS A 193 0.81 2.81 -14.74
CA CYS A 193 1.11 1.43 -15.04
C CYS A 193 -0.16 0.61 -14.86
N ILE A 194 -0.57 -0.10 -15.92
CA ILE A 194 -1.77 -0.92 -15.92
C ILE A 194 -1.41 -2.36 -16.30
N GLY A 195 -1.84 -3.32 -15.47
CA GLY A 195 -1.56 -4.73 -15.64
C GLY A 195 -0.09 -5.10 -15.55
N GLN A 196 0.75 -4.23 -14.94
CA GLN A 196 2.21 -4.39 -14.83
C GLN A 196 2.92 -4.51 -16.19
N LYS A 197 2.31 -4.01 -17.26
CA LYS A 197 2.81 -4.08 -18.64
C LYS A 197 2.57 -2.82 -19.47
N GLU A 198 1.41 -2.21 -19.36
CA GLU A 198 1.06 -0.99 -20.10
C GLU A 198 1.54 0.24 -19.32
N VAL A 199 2.37 1.07 -19.92
CA VAL A 199 2.93 2.28 -19.28
C VAL A 199 2.60 3.51 -20.10
N ARG A 200 2.06 4.55 -19.45
CA ARG A 200 1.83 5.88 -20.02
C ARG A 200 2.65 6.89 -19.24
N ILE A 201 3.67 7.45 -19.85
CA ILE A 201 4.51 8.50 -19.25
C ILE A 201 3.94 9.86 -19.65
N MET A 202 3.63 10.68 -18.64
CA MET A 202 3.04 12.00 -18.84
C MET A 202 3.92 13.06 -18.19
N PRO A 203 4.32 14.13 -18.89
CA PRO A 203 4.88 15.32 -18.25
C PRO A 203 3.91 15.84 -17.19
N TYR A 204 4.44 16.29 -16.05
CA TYR A 204 3.63 16.69 -14.92
C TYR A 204 4.35 17.83 -14.16
N GLU A 205 3.62 18.86 -13.76
CA GLU A 205 4.16 19.94 -12.96
C GLU A 205 3.40 20.02 -11.61
N PRO A 206 3.93 19.39 -10.54
CA PRO A 206 3.24 19.30 -9.25
C PRO A 206 3.01 20.67 -8.58
N ARG A 207 3.78 21.70 -8.96
CA ARG A 207 3.68 23.07 -8.42
C ARG A 207 2.50 23.86 -9.02
N ASN A 208 1.98 23.40 -10.16
CA ASN A 208 0.83 24.04 -10.80
C ASN A 208 -0.49 23.74 -10.04
N PRO A 209 -1.51 24.61 -10.16
CA PRO A 209 -2.86 24.27 -9.77
C PRO A 209 -3.31 22.94 -10.39
N HIS A 210 -4.16 22.19 -9.69
CA HIS A 210 -4.51 20.81 -10.03
C HIS A 210 -4.88 20.60 -11.52
N HIS A 211 -5.71 21.48 -12.08
CA HIS A 211 -6.18 21.41 -13.48
C HIS A 211 -5.13 21.75 -14.54
N LEU A 212 -3.95 22.26 -14.14
CA LEU A 212 -2.85 22.63 -15.03
C LEU A 212 -1.61 21.73 -14.87
N ARG A 213 -1.67 20.74 -13.99
CA ARG A 213 -0.49 19.90 -13.70
C ARG A 213 -0.02 19.06 -14.88
N TYR A 214 -0.94 18.68 -15.76
CA TYR A 214 -0.65 17.94 -16.99
C TYR A 214 -0.49 18.84 -18.22
N ALA A 215 -0.77 20.14 -18.10
CA ALA A 215 -0.61 21.13 -19.16
C ALA A 215 0.85 21.63 -19.22
N THR A 216 1.79 20.70 -19.36
CA THR A 216 3.22 20.96 -19.43
C THR A 216 3.90 20.06 -20.44
N THR A 217 5.13 20.39 -20.80
CA THR A 217 5.94 19.60 -21.74
C THR A 217 7.29 19.27 -21.13
N MET A 218 7.85 18.15 -21.54
CA MET A 218 9.20 17.75 -21.17
C MET A 218 10.23 18.76 -21.73
N LYS A 219 11.22 19.14 -20.92
CA LYS A 219 12.30 20.06 -21.28
C LYS A 219 13.48 19.33 -21.91
N THR A 220 13.76 18.13 -21.43
CA THR A 220 14.80 17.26 -22.00
C THR A 220 14.43 16.86 -23.43
N THR A 221 15.36 16.95 -24.37
CA THR A 221 15.12 16.69 -25.80
C THR A 221 16.19 15.79 -26.42
N GLY A 222 15.94 15.30 -27.63
CA GLY A 222 16.90 14.50 -28.40
C GLY A 222 17.23 13.15 -27.76
N PRO A 223 18.42 12.59 -28.00
CA PRO A 223 18.80 11.26 -27.50
C PRO A 223 18.76 11.13 -25.97
N ALA A 224 18.95 12.22 -25.23
CA ALA A 224 18.83 12.25 -23.78
C ALA A 224 17.38 11.98 -23.33
N ALA A 225 16.40 12.52 -24.06
CA ALA A 225 14.99 12.28 -23.80
C ALA A 225 14.62 10.81 -24.02
N GLU A 226 15.07 10.20 -25.10
CA GLU A 226 14.80 8.78 -25.40
C GLU A 226 15.36 7.87 -24.29
N LYS A 227 16.61 8.12 -23.87
CA LYS A 227 17.22 7.37 -22.77
C LYS A 227 16.47 7.57 -21.45
N LEU A 228 16.10 8.80 -21.14
CA LEU A 228 15.35 9.14 -19.92
C LEU A 228 14.00 8.42 -19.88
N LEU A 229 13.22 8.49 -20.97
CA LEU A 229 11.91 7.84 -21.06
C LEU A 229 12.03 6.31 -20.98
N ALA A 230 13.04 5.71 -21.61
CA ALA A 230 13.31 4.29 -21.51
C ALA A 230 13.66 3.88 -20.06
N THR A 231 14.44 4.68 -19.35
CA THR A 231 14.79 4.44 -17.95
C THR A 231 13.54 4.54 -17.04
N ILE A 232 12.72 5.59 -17.23
CA ILE A 232 11.48 5.77 -16.50
C ILE A 232 10.54 4.57 -16.74
N HIS A 233 10.39 4.14 -17.98
CA HIS A 233 9.56 2.97 -18.34
C HIS A 233 10.00 1.70 -17.60
N ASP A 234 11.31 1.41 -17.57
CA ASP A 234 11.87 0.26 -16.84
C ASP A 234 11.59 0.38 -15.34
N TYR A 235 11.83 1.56 -14.74
CA TYR A 235 11.59 1.78 -13.31
C TYR A 235 10.11 1.63 -12.94
N VAL A 236 9.19 2.15 -13.77
CA VAL A 236 7.75 1.98 -13.58
C VAL A 236 7.38 0.49 -13.54
N LEU A 237 7.85 -0.30 -14.50
CA LEU A 237 7.55 -1.73 -14.54
C LEU A 237 8.17 -2.48 -13.36
N ARG A 238 9.39 -2.14 -12.99
CA ARG A 238 10.12 -2.76 -11.87
C ARG A 238 9.40 -2.54 -10.55
N LEU A 239 9.01 -1.30 -10.25
CA LEU A 239 8.27 -0.94 -9.05
C LEU A 239 6.90 -1.64 -8.99
N ASN A 240 6.11 -1.56 -10.07
CA ASN A 240 4.77 -2.13 -10.05
C ASN A 240 4.75 -3.66 -9.95
N LYS A 241 5.71 -4.35 -10.57
CA LYS A 241 5.88 -5.81 -10.43
C LYS A 241 6.26 -6.21 -9.01
N ALA A 242 7.20 -5.48 -8.39
CA ALA A 242 7.65 -5.78 -7.02
C ALA A 242 6.56 -5.47 -5.98
N LEU A 243 5.82 -4.38 -6.18
CA LEU A 243 4.72 -3.97 -5.31
C LEU A 243 3.41 -4.72 -5.58
N GLY A 244 3.29 -5.41 -6.73
CA GLY A 244 2.08 -6.14 -7.09
C GLY A 244 0.90 -5.24 -7.46
N TYR A 245 1.13 -4.01 -7.91
CA TYR A 245 0.08 -3.10 -8.37
C TYR A 245 -0.30 -3.38 -9.82
N ASP A 246 -1.59 -3.54 -10.05
CA ASP A 246 -2.17 -3.72 -11.39
C ASP A 246 -2.74 -2.42 -11.98
N PHE A 247 -3.01 -1.41 -11.15
CA PHE A 247 -3.46 -0.09 -11.59
C PHE A 247 -2.87 0.97 -10.67
N ASN A 248 -1.84 1.67 -11.12
CA ASN A 248 -1.06 2.57 -10.30
C ASN A 248 -0.54 3.78 -11.08
N THR A 249 -0.13 4.82 -10.36
CA THR A 249 0.73 5.87 -10.90
C THR A 249 2.02 5.97 -10.10
N VAL A 250 3.11 6.24 -10.82
CA VAL A 250 4.45 6.48 -10.28
C VAL A 250 4.88 7.88 -10.67
N GLU A 251 5.37 8.66 -9.72
CA GLU A 251 5.87 10.01 -9.94
C GLU A 251 7.41 10.03 -9.91
N PHE A 252 8.02 10.68 -10.90
CA PHE A 252 9.47 10.88 -10.99
C PHE A 252 9.82 12.34 -11.11
N ALA A 253 10.71 12.80 -10.24
CA ALA A 253 11.46 14.04 -10.40
C ALA A 253 12.78 13.74 -11.11
N VAL A 254 13.18 14.55 -12.08
CA VAL A 254 14.44 14.37 -12.80
C VAL A 254 15.45 15.40 -12.34
N ARG A 255 16.58 14.92 -11.81
CA ARG A 255 17.74 15.75 -11.41
C ARG A 255 18.98 15.22 -12.10
N ASP A 256 19.70 16.09 -12.79
CA ASP A 256 20.93 15.74 -13.53
C ASP A 256 20.71 14.57 -14.52
N GLY A 257 19.55 14.54 -15.18
CA GLY A 257 19.14 13.48 -16.10
C GLY A 257 18.81 12.14 -15.45
N VAL A 258 18.76 12.05 -14.11
CA VAL A 258 18.41 10.84 -13.34
C VAL A 258 16.97 10.94 -12.83
N PRO A 259 16.08 10.01 -13.20
CA PRO A 259 14.73 9.95 -12.66
C PRO A 259 14.76 9.37 -11.24
N ILE A 260 14.20 10.13 -10.29
CA ILE A 260 14.13 9.81 -8.87
C ILE A 260 12.64 9.60 -8.53
N ALA A 261 12.28 8.44 -8.02
CA ALA A 261 10.89 8.12 -7.69
C ALA A 261 10.45 8.83 -6.39
N ILE A 262 9.36 9.61 -6.48
CA ILE A 262 8.89 10.48 -5.39
C ILE A 262 7.65 9.90 -4.69
N ASP A 263 6.65 9.48 -5.47
CA ASP A 263 5.41 8.85 -4.99
C ASP A 263 5.00 7.77 -6.00
N PHE A 264 4.82 6.54 -5.53
CA PHE A 264 4.66 5.41 -6.44
C PHE A 264 3.72 4.31 -5.94
N CYS A 265 2.86 4.65 -4.98
CA CYS A 265 1.83 3.76 -4.46
C CYS A 265 0.49 4.49 -4.41
N ASN A 266 -0.21 4.51 -5.53
CA ASN A 266 -1.52 5.11 -5.68
C ASN A 266 -2.54 4.05 -6.07
N PRO A 267 -3.23 3.39 -5.11
CA PRO A 267 -4.14 2.28 -5.40
C PRO A 267 -5.37 2.69 -6.22
N ALA A 268 -5.73 3.96 -6.18
CA ALA A 268 -6.81 4.55 -6.98
C ALA A 268 -6.32 5.91 -7.56
N PRO A 269 -5.39 5.88 -8.53
CA PRO A 269 -4.82 7.12 -9.08
C PRO A 269 -5.90 7.95 -9.79
N ASP A 270 -5.76 9.28 -9.69
CA ASP A 270 -6.64 10.21 -10.39
C ASP A 270 -6.74 9.85 -11.88
N ALA A 271 -7.96 9.65 -12.36
CA ALA A 271 -8.29 9.32 -13.74
C ALA A 271 -9.47 10.18 -14.24
N ASP A 272 -9.65 11.38 -13.68
CA ASP A 272 -10.68 12.32 -14.13
C ASP A 272 -10.25 13.00 -15.43
N VAL A 273 -11.14 13.04 -16.42
CA VAL A 273 -10.86 13.64 -17.74
C VAL A 273 -10.47 15.12 -17.66
N TYR A 274 -11.07 15.85 -16.71
CA TYR A 274 -10.77 17.27 -16.51
C TYR A 274 -9.42 17.52 -15.84
N SER A 275 -8.87 16.50 -15.18
CA SER A 275 -7.55 16.54 -14.57
C SER A 275 -6.46 16.11 -15.54
N ILE A 276 -6.58 14.91 -16.12
CA ILE A 276 -5.51 14.29 -16.93
C ILE A 276 -5.59 14.58 -18.43
N GLY A 277 -6.66 15.21 -18.87
CA GLY A 277 -6.92 15.52 -20.28
C GLY A 277 -7.44 14.33 -21.09
N GLN A 278 -8.11 14.64 -22.21
CA GLN A 278 -8.83 13.65 -23.01
C GLN A 278 -7.95 12.50 -23.51
N GLU A 279 -6.77 12.79 -24.01
CA GLU A 279 -5.87 11.77 -24.59
C GLU A 279 -5.41 10.74 -23.54
N ASN A 280 -4.99 11.22 -22.38
CA ASN A 280 -4.57 10.34 -21.27
C ASN A 280 -5.76 9.57 -20.70
N PHE A 281 -6.93 10.22 -20.60
CA PHE A 281 -8.17 9.60 -20.16
C PHE A 281 -8.57 8.42 -21.05
N GLU A 282 -8.61 8.61 -22.36
CA GLU A 282 -8.94 7.55 -23.32
C GLU A 282 -7.97 6.36 -23.20
N TRP A 283 -6.68 6.65 -23.05
CA TRP A 283 -5.67 5.62 -22.87
C TRP A 283 -5.90 4.82 -21.56
N VAL A 284 -6.16 5.50 -20.45
CA VAL A 284 -6.41 4.84 -19.15
C VAL A 284 -7.67 3.98 -19.20
N VAL A 285 -8.76 4.51 -19.77
CA VAL A 285 -10.03 3.79 -19.92
C VAL A 285 -9.83 2.55 -20.77
N GLU A 286 -9.12 2.67 -21.91
CA GLU A 286 -8.84 1.56 -22.81
C GLU A 286 -7.98 0.47 -22.14
N ALA A 287 -6.87 0.87 -21.52
CA ALA A 287 -5.96 -0.06 -20.86
C ALA A 287 -6.62 -0.79 -19.66
N ALA A 288 -7.39 -0.06 -18.86
CA ALA A 288 -8.12 -0.64 -17.73
C ALA A 288 -9.23 -1.61 -18.21
N ALA A 289 -9.96 -1.27 -19.27
CA ALA A 289 -10.97 -2.15 -19.84
C ALA A 289 -10.36 -3.45 -20.39
N ASN A 290 -9.22 -3.36 -21.09
CA ASN A 290 -8.49 -4.51 -21.60
C ASN A 290 -8.01 -5.41 -20.46
N LEU A 291 -7.40 -4.83 -19.42
CA LEU A 291 -6.97 -5.58 -18.24
C LEU A 291 -8.15 -6.30 -17.56
N ALA A 292 -9.25 -5.61 -17.34
CA ALA A 292 -10.41 -6.19 -16.67
C ALA A 292 -11.02 -7.36 -17.47
N ILE A 293 -11.10 -7.24 -18.79
CA ILE A 293 -11.56 -8.31 -19.70
C ILE A 293 -10.59 -9.49 -19.64
N GLU A 294 -9.29 -9.26 -19.74
CA GLU A 294 -8.25 -10.30 -19.60
C GLU A 294 -8.40 -11.06 -18.28
N ARG A 295 -8.53 -10.33 -17.17
CA ARG A 295 -8.71 -10.93 -15.84
C ARG A 295 -10.02 -11.72 -15.76
N ALA A 296 -11.12 -11.21 -16.34
CA ALA A 296 -12.38 -11.92 -16.38
C ALA A 296 -12.29 -13.23 -17.19
N GLN A 297 -11.58 -13.22 -18.32
CA GLN A 297 -11.36 -14.44 -19.13
C GLN A 297 -10.56 -15.48 -18.36
N MET A 298 -9.52 -15.05 -17.63
CA MET A 298 -8.63 -15.92 -16.85
C MET A 298 -9.23 -16.40 -15.52
N GLN A 299 -10.27 -15.72 -15.01
CA GLN A 299 -10.85 -16.02 -13.71
C GLN A 299 -11.46 -17.43 -13.67
N ASP A 300 -11.05 -18.20 -12.66
CA ASP A 300 -11.57 -19.53 -12.33
C ASP A 300 -12.33 -19.44 -11.00
N PRO A 301 -13.64 -19.71 -10.99
CA PRO A 301 -14.44 -19.61 -9.77
C PRO A 301 -14.07 -20.67 -8.70
N ASN A 302 -13.30 -21.69 -9.06
CA ASN A 302 -12.84 -22.72 -8.14
C ASN A 302 -11.47 -22.43 -7.51
N LYS A 303 -10.88 -21.28 -7.83
CA LYS A 303 -9.58 -20.85 -7.29
C LYS A 303 -9.71 -19.51 -6.60
N ASN A 304 -9.10 -19.39 -5.42
CA ASN A 304 -8.94 -18.09 -4.80
C ASN A 304 -8.05 -17.17 -5.68
N ASN A 305 -8.24 -15.87 -5.52
CA ASN A 305 -7.47 -14.87 -6.27
C ASN A 305 -6.66 -13.97 -5.32
N LEU A 306 -5.85 -14.60 -4.49
CA LEU A 306 -4.97 -13.95 -3.52
C LEU A 306 -3.67 -13.54 -4.21
N THR A 307 -3.70 -12.49 -5.03
CA THR A 307 -2.54 -12.04 -5.80
C THR A 307 -1.37 -11.57 -4.92
N TRP A 308 -1.67 -10.93 -3.79
CA TRP A 308 -0.68 -10.61 -2.75
C TRP A 308 -0.12 -11.86 -2.10
N GLY A 309 -0.91 -12.87 -2.02
CA GLY A 309 -0.64 -14.04 -1.23
C GLY A 309 0.38 -14.99 -1.84
N THR A 310 1.22 -14.61 -2.80
CA THR A 310 2.24 -15.54 -3.29
C THR A 310 3.08 -16.08 -2.13
N PHE A 311 3.45 -15.26 -1.18
CA PHE A 311 4.10 -15.68 0.05
C PHE A 311 3.18 -16.55 0.92
N VAL A 312 1.97 -16.09 1.18
CA VAL A 312 0.96 -16.83 1.96
C VAL A 312 0.51 -18.07 1.18
N GLN A 313 0.25 -17.96 -0.13
CA GLN A 313 -0.11 -19.10 -0.98
C GLN A 313 0.98 -20.15 -1.02
N ASN A 314 2.25 -19.78 -1.12
CA ASN A 314 3.36 -20.73 -1.13
C ASN A 314 3.53 -21.39 0.21
N SER A 315 3.35 -20.69 1.31
CA SER A 315 3.38 -21.29 2.65
C SER A 315 2.21 -22.25 2.89
N VAL A 316 1.01 -21.91 2.39
CA VAL A 316 -0.17 -22.79 2.48
C VAL A 316 -0.07 -23.98 1.52
N ARG A 317 0.49 -23.80 0.32
CA ARG A 317 0.67 -24.90 -0.65
C ARG A 317 1.74 -25.89 -0.23
N ASN A 318 2.79 -25.42 0.43
CA ASN A 318 3.93 -26.23 0.84
C ASN A 318 3.80 -26.76 2.27
N LEU A 319 2.81 -26.32 3.01
CA LEU A 319 2.40 -27.02 4.22
C LEU A 319 1.75 -28.33 3.77
N PRO A 320 2.27 -29.49 4.15
CA PRO A 320 1.51 -30.73 4.00
C PRO A 320 0.17 -30.49 4.66
N ILE A 321 -0.91 -30.74 3.94
CA ILE A 321 -2.29 -30.68 4.47
C ILE A 321 -2.46 -31.71 5.62
N THR A 322 -1.57 -32.62 5.72
CA THR A 322 -1.32 -33.45 6.88
C THR A 322 -0.26 -32.79 7.77
N HIS A 323 -0.62 -31.81 8.58
CA HIS A 323 -0.11 -31.87 9.93
C HIS A 323 -0.79 -33.08 10.59
N VAL A 324 -0.28 -34.25 10.31
CA VAL A 324 -0.21 -35.23 11.36
C VAL A 324 0.47 -34.47 12.48
N ALA A 325 -0.27 -34.16 13.54
CA ALA A 325 0.35 -33.76 14.78
C ALA A 325 1.49 -34.76 14.96
N GLU A 326 2.74 -34.32 14.89
CA GLU A 326 3.84 -35.12 15.40
C GLU A 326 3.34 -35.49 16.77
N GLU A 327 3.10 -36.79 17.00
CA GLU A 327 2.75 -37.28 18.31
C GLU A 327 3.85 -36.73 19.20
N VAL A 328 3.53 -35.71 19.99
CA VAL A 328 4.40 -35.23 21.05
C VAL A 328 4.62 -36.48 21.87
N PRO A 329 5.84 -37.04 21.94
CA PRO A 329 6.08 -38.26 22.67
C PRO A 329 5.50 -38.03 24.07
N ALA A 330 4.57 -38.89 24.46
CA ALA A 330 3.89 -38.78 25.73
C ALA A 330 4.97 -38.64 26.78
N VAL A 331 5.10 -37.46 27.35
CA VAL A 331 5.96 -37.24 28.52
C VAL A 331 5.39 -38.19 29.56
N SER A 332 6.09 -39.30 29.79
CA SER A 332 5.74 -40.25 30.82
C SER A 332 5.61 -39.48 32.13
N SER A 333 4.39 -39.26 32.56
CA SER A 333 4.08 -38.67 33.85
C SER A 333 4.39 -39.72 34.93
N GLU A 334 5.65 -39.98 35.20
CA GLU A 334 6.04 -40.54 36.47
C GLU A 334 5.86 -39.44 37.51
N THR A 335 4.68 -39.39 38.04
CA THR A 335 4.38 -38.61 39.25
C THR A 335 5.11 -39.29 40.41
N PRO A 336 6.09 -38.65 41.04
CA PRO A 336 6.72 -39.24 42.26
C PRO A 336 5.62 -39.33 43.33
N ALA A 337 5.41 -40.53 43.85
CA ALA A 337 4.47 -40.77 44.96
C ALA A 337 4.77 -39.82 46.14
N PRO A 338 3.74 -39.23 46.77
CA PRO A 338 3.92 -38.29 47.85
C PRO A 338 4.54 -39.03 49.06
N LYS A 339 5.74 -38.62 49.48
CA LYS A 339 6.39 -39.06 50.72
C LYS A 339 5.46 -38.73 51.91
N ALA A 340 5.02 -39.77 52.62
CA ALA A 340 4.21 -39.65 53.83
C ALA A 340 4.92 -38.75 54.87
N ARG A 341 4.28 -37.67 55.22
CA ARG A 341 4.69 -36.73 56.27
C ARG A 341 4.38 -37.36 57.62
N LYS A 342 5.39 -37.82 58.38
CA LYS A 342 5.23 -38.23 59.74
C LYS A 342 4.71 -37.06 60.57
N SER A 343 3.55 -37.21 61.17
CA SER A 343 2.98 -36.30 62.12
C SER A 343 3.74 -36.39 63.43
N SER A 344 4.47 -35.35 63.82
CA SER A 344 4.91 -35.20 65.19
C SER A 344 3.89 -34.32 65.94
N ARG A 345 3.08 -34.97 66.71
CA ARG A 345 2.18 -34.36 67.67
C ARG A 345 3.01 -33.82 68.82
N LYS A 346 3.10 -32.49 69.00
CA LYS A 346 3.54 -31.89 70.27
C LYS A 346 2.33 -31.21 70.91
N LYS A 347 2.10 -31.66 72.11
CA LYS A 347 1.07 -31.18 73.06
C LYS A 347 1.56 -29.88 73.72
N SER A 348 0.53 -29.14 74.08
CA SER A 348 0.36 -28.35 75.28
C SER A 348 0.89 -26.94 75.36
N GLY A 349 0.02 -26.16 75.80
CA GLY A 349 0.27 -25.20 76.82
C GLY A 349 -0.21 -23.82 76.52
N GLY A 350 -1.31 -23.49 77.07
CA GLY A 350 -2.10 -22.32 77.22
C GLY A 350 -1.31 -21.16 77.84
N THR A 351 -1.82 -20.01 77.67
CA THR A 351 -2.31 -19.06 78.63
C THR A 351 -2.40 -17.69 77.97
N ASN A 352 -3.56 -17.15 78.11
CA ASN A 352 -4.03 -15.78 78.30
C ASN A 352 -3.05 -14.60 78.32
N GLU A 353 -3.55 -13.56 77.82
CA GLU A 353 -3.75 -12.13 78.25
C GLU A 353 -3.17 -11.13 77.27
N ALA A 354 -4.10 -10.39 76.76
CA ALA A 354 -4.44 -9.02 76.94
C ALA A 354 -3.28 -7.94 76.83
N SER A 355 -3.31 -7.21 75.80
CA SER A 355 -3.46 -5.72 75.79
C SER A 355 -3.55 -5.25 74.37
#